data_8ec39bb17bc95ea44a6b92edb5becb4c
#
_entry.id   8ec39bb17bc95ea44a6b92edb5becb4c
#
_cell.length_a   1.000
_cell.length_b   1.000
_cell.length_c   1.000
_cell.angle_alpha   90.00
_cell.angle_beta   90.00
_cell.angle_gamma   90.00
#
_symmetry.space_group_name_H-M   'P 1'
#
loop_
_entity.id
_entity.type
_entity.pdbx_description
1 polymer ?
#
loop_
_entity_poly.entity_id
_entity_poly.type
_entity_poly.pdbx_seq_one_letter_code
_entity_poly.pdbx_strand_id
1 'polypeptide(L)'
;MSAFVLELLSDDHDRKGFRSGSSSLDQYLRETAKGHLLKGVSITRVLVEQGAVKPKPILGYFTLTSIVAKTAGWPGTAKALPAMPVPLVLLGRLAVAEDRQGRGIARLLLAAARQIAATSMRGAGGIGLAVDPANPELVAFYAKYGFRRVDDASLRMFLPLDSLC
;
A
#
# COMPACT_ATOMS: atom_id res chain seq x y z
N MET A 1 22.39 15.34 -1.72
CA MET A 1 21.40 14.40 -1.15
C MET A 1 20.09 14.57 -1.90
N SER A 2 19.61 13.52 -2.55
CA SER A 2 18.33 13.62 -3.23
C SER A 2 17.19 13.50 -2.23
N ALA A 3 16.23 14.40 -2.33
CA ALA A 3 15.00 14.36 -1.55
C ALA A 3 13.91 13.71 -2.41
N PHE A 4 13.04 12.95 -1.79
CA PHE A 4 11.91 12.30 -2.43
C PHE A 4 10.62 13.01 -2.05
N VAL A 5 9.68 13.00 -2.97
CA VAL A 5 8.34 13.57 -2.77
C VAL A 5 7.31 12.50 -3.10
N LEU A 6 6.32 12.35 -2.23
CA LEU A 6 5.18 11.48 -2.48
C LEU A 6 4.04 12.30 -3.06
N GLU A 7 3.53 11.90 -4.22
CA GLU A 7 2.49 12.63 -4.93
C GLU A 7 1.33 11.72 -5.31
N LEU A 8 0.13 12.28 -5.42
CA LEU A 8 -0.98 11.55 -6.03
C LEU A 8 -0.66 11.30 -7.51
N LEU A 9 -0.96 10.10 -7.97
CA LEU A 9 -0.75 9.75 -9.38
C LEU A 9 -1.50 10.71 -10.30
N SER A 10 -0.81 11.19 -11.33
CA SER A 10 -1.39 12.10 -12.32
C SER A 10 -0.70 11.92 -13.68
N ASP A 11 -1.11 12.72 -14.64
CA ASP A 11 -0.48 12.72 -15.96
C ASP A 11 0.95 13.27 -15.95
N ASP A 12 1.36 13.90 -14.86
CA ASP A 12 2.73 14.40 -14.70
C ASP A 12 3.76 13.28 -14.55
N HIS A 13 3.32 12.06 -14.31
CA HIS A 13 4.19 10.93 -13.96
C HIS A 13 4.41 9.99 -15.15
N ASP A 14 5.61 9.46 -15.25
CA ASP A 14 5.98 8.52 -16.32
C ASP A 14 5.55 7.09 -15.94
N ARG A 15 4.27 6.78 -16.15
CA ARG A 15 3.73 5.44 -15.90
C ARG A 15 4.27 4.41 -16.89
N LYS A 16 4.50 4.81 -18.12
CA LYS A 16 4.94 3.90 -19.19
C LYS A 16 6.36 3.41 -18.97
N GLY A 17 7.21 4.23 -18.39
CA GLY A 17 8.60 3.88 -18.14
C GLY A 17 8.84 3.09 -16.86
N PHE A 18 7.83 2.91 -16.01
CA PHE A 18 8.01 2.23 -14.73
C PHE A 18 8.20 0.72 -14.92
N ARG A 19 9.25 0.18 -14.29
CA ARG A 19 9.56 -1.26 -14.31
C ARG A 19 9.97 -1.69 -12.90
N SER A 20 9.16 -2.58 -12.30
CA SER A 20 9.44 -3.11 -10.96
C SER A 20 9.99 -4.54 -10.99
N GLY A 21 9.92 -5.21 -12.13
CA GLY A 21 10.20 -6.64 -12.23
C GLY A 21 8.95 -7.50 -12.12
N SER A 22 7.81 -6.92 -11.73
CA SER A 22 6.52 -7.60 -11.71
C SER A 22 5.64 -7.03 -12.81
N SER A 23 5.34 -7.84 -13.81
CA SER A 23 4.50 -7.39 -14.94
C SER A 23 3.10 -6.98 -14.49
N SER A 24 2.52 -7.66 -13.50
CA SER A 24 1.18 -7.33 -13.02
C SER A 24 1.15 -5.98 -12.29
N LEU A 25 2.16 -5.68 -11.48
CA LEU A 25 2.26 -4.39 -10.80
C LEU A 25 2.51 -3.24 -11.79
N ASP A 26 3.34 -3.49 -12.79
CA ASP A 26 3.64 -2.49 -13.82
C ASP A 26 2.42 -2.21 -14.71
N GLN A 27 1.71 -3.26 -15.08
CA GLN A 27 0.50 -3.13 -15.89
C GLN A 27 -0.60 -2.39 -15.13
N TYR A 28 -0.79 -2.68 -13.85
CA TYR A 28 -1.76 -1.95 -13.05
C TYR A 28 -1.48 -0.46 -13.04
N LEU A 29 -0.24 -0.08 -12.79
CA LEU A 29 0.15 1.34 -12.76
C LEU A 29 -0.07 2.01 -14.11
N ARG A 30 0.26 1.33 -15.19
CA ARG A 30 0.16 1.86 -16.54
C ARG A 30 -1.28 1.98 -17.04
N GLU A 31 -2.11 0.98 -16.75
CA GLU A 31 -3.41 0.83 -17.41
C GLU A 31 -4.63 1.07 -16.51
N THR A 32 -4.51 0.90 -15.20
CA THR A 32 -5.67 0.84 -14.32
C THR A 32 -5.67 1.89 -13.22
N ALA A 33 -4.52 2.19 -12.64
CA ALA A 33 -4.40 2.98 -11.41
C ALA A 33 -5.04 4.37 -11.53
N LYS A 34 -4.82 5.07 -12.64
CA LYS A 34 -5.37 6.41 -12.83
C LYS A 34 -6.89 6.40 -12.92
N GLY A 35 -7.46 5.44 -13.64
CA GLY A 35 -8.91 5.30 -13.72
C GLY A 35 -9.55 5.01 -12.38
N HIS A 36 -8.93 4.13 -11.58
CA HIS A 36 -9.38 3.85 -10.22
C HIS A 36 -9.30 5.08 -9.33
N LEU A 37 -8.24 5.87 -9.44
CA LEU A 37 -8.08 7.11 -8.68
C LEU A 37 -9.20 8.09 -9.00
N LEU A 38 -9.48 8.31 -10.29
CA LEU A 38 -10.50 9.25 -10.73
C LEU A 38 -11.91 8.83 -10.31
N LYS A 39 -12.15 7.53 -10.19
CA LYS A 39 -13.45 6.99 -9.78
C LYS A 39 -13.56 6.79 -8.26
N GLY A 40 -12.50 7.07 -7.52
CA GLY A 40 -12.49 6.88 -6.07
C GLY A 40 -12.47 5.42 -5.62
N VAL A 41 -12.14 4.49 -6.51
CA VAL A 41 -12.10 3.06 -6.20
C VAL A 41 -10.87 2.71 -5.35
N SER A 42 -9.73 3.29 -5.72
CA SER A 42 -8.49 3.15 -4.97
C SER A 42 -7.60 4.36 -5.24
N ILE A 43 -6.72 4.66 -4.30
CA ILE A 43 -5.86 5.84 -4.39
C ILE A 43 -4.42 5.38 -4.53
N THR A 44 -3.78 5.78 -5.63
CA THR A 44 -2.39 5.47 -5.91
C THR A 44 -1.53 6.71 -5.69
N ARG A 45 -0.45 6.53 -4.92
CA ARG A 45 0.57 7.55 -4.71
C ARG A 45 1.90 7.05 -5.23
N VAL A 46 2.64 7.97 -5.82
CA VAL A 46 3.94 7.66 -6.43
C VAL A 46 5.04 8.45 -5.74
N LEU A 47 6.21 7.84 -5.63
CA LEU A 47 7.40 8.50 -5.12
C LEU A 47 8.24 8.97 -6.31
N VAL A 48 8.61 10.25 -6.28
CA VAL A 48 9.44 10.87 -7.32
C VAL A 48 10.57 11.65 -6.66
N GLU A 49 11.59 11.99 -7.42
CA GLU A 49 12.63 12.89 -6.94
C GLU A 49 12.09 14.32 -6.90
N GLN A 50 12.47 15.06 -5.88
CA GLN A 50 12.13 16.47 -5.76
C GLN A 50 12.73 17.22 -6.95
N GLY A 51 11.91 18.07 -7.59
CA GLY A 51 12.36 18.84 -8.74
C GLY A 51 12.43 18.08 -10.04
N ALA A 52 11.93 16.84 -10.08
CA ALA A 52 11.93 16.06 -11.32
C ALA A 52 11.12 16.76 -12.42
N VAL A 53 11.60 16.66 -13.65
CA VAL A 53 10.96 17.26 -14.83
C VAL A 53 9.93 16.27 -15.38
N LYS A 54 8.80 16.82 -15.85
CA LYS A 54 7.71 16.01 -16.43
C LYS A 54 8.11 15.45 -17.80
N PRO A 55 7.77 14.19 -18.11
CA PRO A 55 7.09 13.24 -17.22
C PRO A 55 8.04 12.74 -16.14
N LYS A 56 7.64 12.84 -14.89
CA LYS A 56 8.49 12.51 -13.75
C LYS A 56 8.68 11.00 -13.63
N PRO A 57 9.93 10.52 -13.59
CA PRO A 57 10.19 9.10 -13.36
C PRO A 57 9.65 8.66 -12.00
N ILE A 58 8.94 7.54 -11.99
CA ILE A 58 8.36 6.98 -10.77
C ILE A 58 9.39 6.04 -10.14
N LEU A 59 9.76 6.30 -8.89
CA LEU A 59 10.72 5.49 -8.15
C LEU A 59 10.05 4.30 -7.45
N GLY A 60 8.77 4.45 -7.13
CA GLY A 60 7.96 3.43 -6.53
C GLY A 60 6.55 3.94 -6.35
N TYR A 61 5.62 3.03 -6.01
CA TYR A 61 4.24 3.44 -5.75
C TYR A 61 3.56 2.50 -4.79
N PHE A 62 2.47 2.96 -4.20
CA PHE A 62 1.55 2.09 -3.48
C PHE A 62 0.11 2.51 -3.72
N THR A 63 -0.80 1.58 -3.48
CA THR A 63 -2.24 1.80 -3.68
C THR A 63 -2.99 1.41 -2.41
N LEU A 64 -3.81 2.32 -1.90
CA LEU A 64 -4.69 2.10 -0.76
C LEU A 64 -6.14 2.07 -1.20
N THR A 65 -6.92 1.19 -0.60
CA THR A 65 -8.37 1.16 -0.81
C THR A 65 -9.07 0.79 0.50
N SER A 66 -10.29 1.31 0.68
CA SER A 66 -11.14 0.92 1.81
C SER A 66 -11.89 -0.35 1.44
N ILE A 67 -11.90 -1.31 2.34
CA ILE A 67 -12.63 -2.58 2.18
C ILE A 67 -13.41 -2.87 3.44
N VAL A 68 -14.31 -3.83 3.36
CA VAL A 68 -14.96 -4.44 4.52
C VAL A 68 -14.63 -5.93 4.53
N ALA A 69 -14.44 -6.48 5.72
CA ALA A 69 -14.15 -7.90 5.87
C ALA A 69 -14.64 -8.40 7.22
N LYS A 70 -14.94 -9.70 7.29
CA LYS A 70 -15.19 -10.36 8.57
C LYS A 70 -13.85 -10.65 9.21
N THR A 71 -13.58 -9.99 10.33
CA THR A 71 -12.26 -10.00 10.97
C THR A 71 -12.24 -10.72 12.31
N ALA A 72 -13.34 -11.37 12.68
CA ALA A 72 -13.39 -12.14 13.91
C ALA A 72 -12.28 -13.19 13.91
N GLY A 73 -11.48 -13.22 14.96
CA GLY A 73 -10.36 -14.14 15.08
C GLY A 73 -9.07 -13.67 14.44
N TRP A 74 -9.03 -12.51 13.81
CA TRP A 74 -7.78 -11.97 13.27
C TRP A 74 -6.84 -11.56 14.41
N PRO A 75 -5.53 -11.78 14.25
CA PRO A 75 -4.56 -11.41 15.28
C PRO A 75 -4.55 -9.90 15.51
N GLY A 76 -4.38 -9.49 16.76
CA GLY A 76 -4.32 -8.08 17.13
C GLY A 76 -5.66 -7.40 17.28
N THR A 77 -6.77 -8.06 17.01
CA THR A 77 -8.09 -7.53 17.30
C THR A 77 -8.39 -7.77 18.79
N ALA A 78 -8.12 -6.78 19.61
CA ALA A 78 -8.11 -6.92 21.07
C ALA A 78 -9.50 -7.10 21.69
N LYS A 79 -10.57 -6.84 20.95
CA LYS A 79 -11.95 -6.91 21.46
C LYS A 79 -12.80 -7.71 20.49
N ALA A 80 -13.87 -8.28 21.01
CA ALA A 80 -14.87 -8.95 20.19
C ALA A 80 -15.43 -7.94 19.21
N LEU A 81 -15.05 -8.09 17.95
CA LEU A 81 -15.63 -7.33 16.87
C LEU A 81 -16.97 -7.95 16.48
N PRO A 82 -17.90 -7.17 15.92
CA PRO A 82 -19.14 -7.73 15.41
C PRO A 82 -18.85 -8.85 14.41
N ALA A 83 -19.72 -9.86 14.38
CA ALA A 83 -19.60 -10.95 13.40
C ALA A 83 -19.82 -10.45 11.95
N MET A 84 -20.42 -9.27 11.79
CA MET A 84 -20.62 -8.62 10.50
C MET A 84 -19.30 -8.06 9.96
N PRO A 85 -19.19 -7.83 8.64
CA PRO A 85 -18.03 -7.18 8.09
C PRO A 85 -17.80 -5.78 8.68
N VAL A 86 -16.53 -5.44 8.91
CA VAL A 86 -16.12 -4.14 9.45
C VAL A 86 -15.16 -3.46 8.48
N PRO A 87 -15.05 -2.13 8.51
CA PRO A 87 -14.17 -1.41 7.59
C PRO A 87 -12.71 -1.50 8.00
N LEU A 88 -11.85 -1.56 7.00
CA LEU A 88 -10.41 -1.47 7.16
C LEU A 88 -9.81 -0.92 5.86
N VAL A 89 -8.51 -0.64 5.87
CA VAL A 89 -7.79 -0.19 4.67
C VAL A 89 -6.92 -1.33 4.18
N LEU A 90 -6.89 -1.52 2.87
CA LEU A 90 -6.03 -2.51 2.22
C LEU A 90 -4.92 -1.79 1.46
N LEU A 91 -3.67 -2.15 1.76
CA LEU A 91 -2.53 -1.84 0.93
C LEU A 91 -2.46 -2.91 -0.15
N GLY A 92 -3.09 -2.62 -1.29
CA GLY A 92 -3.29 -3.62 -2.32
C GLY A 92 -2.07 -3.86 -3.19
N ARG A 93 -1.23 -2.81 -3.35
CA ARG A 93 -0.04 -2.89 -4.18
C ARG A 93 1.05 -2.00 -3.61
N LEU A 94 2.29 -2.51 -3.69
CA LEU A 94 3.48 -1.75 -3.35
C LEU A 94 4.61 -2.22 -4.27
N ALA A 95 5.24 -1.32 -5.00
CA ALA A 95 6.28 -1.67 -5.95
C ALA A 95 7.38 -0.62 -5.98
N VAL A 96 8.61 -1.05 -6.21
CA VAL A 96 9.79 -0.20 -6.34
C VAL A 96 10.42 -0.42 -7.70
N ALA A 97 10.84 0.65 -8.36
CA ALA A 97 11.53 0.57 -9.65
C ALA A 97 12.77 -0.32 -9.52
N GLU A 98 13.03 -1.14 -10.55
CA GLU A 98 14.13 -2.11 -10.52
C GLU A 98 15.48 -1.47 -10.19
N ASP A 99 15.76 -0.32 -10.79
CA ASP A 99 17.03 0.39 -10.60
C ASP A 99 17.14 1.10 -9.24
N ARG A 100 16.09 1.02 -8.44
CA ARG A 100 16.04 1.65 -7.11
C ARG A 100 15.84 0.64 -5.98
N GLN A 101 15.76 -0.64 -6.28
CA GLN A 101 15.59 -1.68 -5.27
C GLN A 101 16.84 -1.82 -4.40
N GLY A 102 16.65 -2.27 -3.16
CA GLY A 102 17.74 -2.42 -2.21
C GLY A 102 18.20 -1.11 -1.55
N ARG A 103 17.46 -0.02 -1.68
CA ARG A 103 17.84 1.30 -1.15
C ARG A 103 16.85 1.84 -0.11
N GLY A 104 16.00 0.97 0.44
CA GLY A 104 15.06 1.37 1.50
C GLY A 104 13.80 2.07 1.01
N ILE A 105 13.52 2.11 -0.28
CA ILE A 105 12.32 2.77 -0.82
C ILE A 105 11.05 2.03 -0.43
N ALA A 106 11.06 0.69 -0.44
CA ALA A 106 9.90 -0.09 -0.02
C ALA A 106 9.50 0.23 1.43
N ARG A 107 10.49 0.35 2.33
CA ARG A 107 10.25 0.73 3.72
C ARG A 107 9.67 2.14 3.83
N LEU A 108 10.17 3.07 3.04
CA LEU A 108 9.68 4.44 3.02
C LEU A 108 8.24 4.50 2.53
N LEU A 109 7.92 3.77 1.47
CA LEU A 109 6.55 3.67 0.95
C LEU A 109 5.61 3.05 1.97
N LEU A 110 6.04 1.99 2.65
CA LEU A 110 5.22 1.35 3.68
C LEU A 110 4.96 2.30 4.85
N ALA A 111 5.98 3.04 5.29
CA ALA A 111 5.81 4.02 6.37
C ALA A 111 4.79 5.10 5.99
N ALA A 112 4.85 5.60 4.76
CA ALA A 112 3.90 6.59 4.26
C ALA A 112 2.48 6.01 4.18
N ALA A 113 2.35 4.79 3.67
CA ALA A 113 1.05 4.11 3.57
C ALA A 113 0.42 3.91 4.95
N ARG A 114 1.21 3.51 5.93
CA ARG A 114 0.74 3.35 7.32
C ARG A 114 0.21 4.65 7.88
N GLN A 115 0.92 5.73 7.70
CA GLN A 115 0.53 7.04 8.22
C GLN A 115 -0.77 7.54 7.57
N ILE A 116 -0.87 7.42 6.25
CA ILE A 116 -2.06 7.84 5.50
C ILE A 116 -3.26 6.99 5.90
N ALA A 117 -3.08 5.68 5.99
CA ALA A 117 -4.15 4.77 6.40
C ALA A 117 -4.64 5.09 7.82
N ALA A 118 -3.72 5.33 8.76
CA ALA A 118 -4.08 5.67 10.14
C ALA A 118 -4.90 6.95 10.20
N THR A 119 -4.48 7.99 9.49
CA THR A 119 -5.20 9.27 9.44
C THR A 119 -6.61 9.07 8.87
N SER A 120 -6.74 8.33 7.78
CA SER A 120 -8.02 8.04 7.15
C SER A 120 -8.95 7.29 8.11
N MET A 121 -8.45 6.28 8.80
CA MET A 121 -9.27 5.47 9.71
C MET A 121 -9.65 6.21 10.98
N ARG A 122 -8.81 7.10 11.48
CA ARG A 122 -9.17 7.95 12.61
C ARG A 122 -10.25 8.95 12.25
N GLY A 123 -10.30 9.39 10.99
CA GLY A 123 -11.32 10.32 10.52
C GLY A 123 -12.64 9.69 10.12
N ALA A 124 -12.62 8.46 9.62
CA ALA A 124 -13.79 7.85 9.01
C ALA A 124 -14.14 6.45 9.53
N GLY A 125 -13.32 5.91 10.43
CA GLY A 125 -13.47 4.54 10.88
C GLY A 125 -12.58 3.57 10.12
N GLY A 126 -12.28 2.46 10.76
CA GLY A 126 -11.43 1.41 10.23
C GLY A 126 -10.61 0.79 11.35
N ILE A 127 -10.45 -0.53 11.30
CA ILE A 127 -9.84 -1.25 12.42
C ILE A 127 -8.34 -1.49 12.24
N GLY A 128 -7.79 -1.25 11.05
CA GLY A 128 -6.39 -1.45 10.79
C GLY A 128 -6.08 -1.56 9.31
N LEU A 129 -4.84 -1.90 9.02
CA LEU A 129 -4.29 -2.00 7.67
C LEU A 129 -4.03 -3.46 7.32
N ALA A 130 -4.60 -3.92 6.21
CA ALA A 130 -4.32 -5.24 5.66
C ALA A 130 -3.39 -5.13 4.45
N VAL A 131 -2.63 -6.18 4.19
CA VAL A 131 -1.83 -6.34 2.97
C VAL A 131 -2.06 -7.72 2.40
N ASP A 132 -1.97 -7.83 1.08
CA ASP A 132 -2.04 -9.10 0.36
C ASP A 132 -0.70 -9.37 -0.30
N PRO A 133 0.29 -9.96 0.40
CA PRO A 133 1.59 -10.24 -0.20
C PRO A 133 1.47 -11.17 -1.41
N ALA A 134 2.22 -10.87 -2.45
CA ALA A 134 2.16 -11.64 -3.70
C ALA A 134 2.86 -13.00 -3.58
N ASN A 135 3.76 -13.15 -2.61
CA ASN A 135 4.54 -14.38 -2.42
C ASN A 135 5.03 -14.48 -0.96
N PRO A 136 5.51 -15.68 -0.54
CA PRO A 136 5.99 -15.87 0.84
C PRO A 136 7.16 -14.97 1.26
N GLU A 137 8.00 -14.55 0.33
CA GLU A 137 9.12 -13.66 0.64
C GLU A 137 8.64 -12.29 1.12
N LEU A 138 7.55 -11.79 0.54
CA LEU A 138 6.94 -10.54 0.98
C LEU A 138 6.24 -10.69 2.34
N VAL A 139 5.78 -11.88 2.69
CA VAL A 139 5.26 -12.15 4.04
C VAL A 139 6.33 -11.81 5.08
N ALA A 140 7.57 -12.27 4.86
CA ALA A 140 8.68 -11.96 5.77
C ALA A 140 8.97 -10.46 5.84
N PHE A 141 8.88 -9.77 4.72
CA PHE A 141 9.05 -8.31 4.68
C PHE A 141 8.02 -7.61 5.56
N TYR A 142 6.74 -7.93 5.39
CA TYR A 142 5.68 -7.29 6.17
C TYR A 142 5.72 -7.70 7.64
N ALA A 143 6.07 -8.97 7.94
CA ALA A 143 6.20 -9.44 9.32
C ALA A 143 7.23 -8.63 10.11
N LYS A 144 8.29 -8.19 9.45
CA LYS A 144 9.33 -7.35 10.06
C LYS A 144 8.75 -6.03 10.59
N TYR A 145 7.67 -5.54 10.00
CA TYR A 145 7.03 -4.28 10.37
C TYR A 145 5.77 -4.47 11.20
N GLY A 146 5.59 -5.66 11.77
CA GLY A 146 4.52 -5.91 12.73
C GLY A 146 3.25 -6.53 12.17
N PHE A 147 3.16 -6.73 10.87
CA PHE A 147 2.00 -7.39 10.26
C PHE A 147 2.01 -8.88 10.62
N ARG A 148 0.82 -9.44 10.81
CA ARG A 148 0.65 -10.86 11.15
C ARG A 148 -0.38 -11.48 10.21
N ARG A 149 -0.14 -12.74 9.80
CA ARG A 149 -1.09 -13.45 8.94
C ARG A 149 -2.43 -13.63 9.64
N VAL A 150 -3.50 -13.45 8.87
CA VAL A 150 -4.86 -13.53 9.42
C VAL A 150 -5.35 -14.98 9.57
N ASP A 151 -4.87 -15.87 8.71
CA ASP A 151 -5.21 -17.30 8.73
C ASP A 151 -4.23 -18.08 7.84
N ASP A 152 -4.46 -19.38 7.71
CA ASP A 152 -3.61 -20.26 6.88
C ASP A 152 -4.15 -20.41 5.44
N ALA A 153 -5.33 -19.84 5.15
CA ALA A 153 -5.98 -20.00 3.84
C ALA A 153 -5.40 -19.05 2.77
N SER A 154 -4.80 -17.94 3.20
CA SER A 154 -4.24 -16.94 2.28
C SER A 154 -2.96 -16.35 2.87
N LEU A 155 -2.28 -15.51 2.08
CA LEU A 155 -1.10 -14.78 2.58
C LEU A 155 -1.48 -13.45 3.21
N ARG A 156 -2.77 -13.11 3.30
CA ARG A 156 -3.22 -11.83 3.87
C ARG A 156 -2.68 -11.63 5.27
N MET A 157 -2.21 -10.42 5.53
CA MET A 157 -1.67 -10.01 6.82
C MET A 157 -2.39 -8.76 7.30
N PHE A 158 -2.34 -8.51 8.61
CA PHE A 158 -3.06 -7.41 9.24
C PHE A 158 -2.22 -6.74 10.31
N LEU A 159 -2.39 -5.42 10.43
CA LEU A 159 -1.79 -4.59 11.47
C LEU A 159 -2.91 -3.73 12.08
N PRO A 160 -3.22 -3.89 13.39
CA PRO A 160 -4.28 -3.11 14.02
C PRO A 160 -4.01 -1.60 13.99
N LEU A 161 -5.06 -0.81 14.02
CA LEU A 161 -4.95 0.66 14.01
C LEU A 161 -4.02 1.19 15.10
N ASP A 162 -4.13 0.64 16.31
CA ASP A 162 -3.31 1.08 17.44
C ASP A 162 -1.82 0.89 17.22
N SER A 163 -1.43 -0.03 16.33
CA SER A 163 -0.03 -0.33 16.02
C SER A 163 0.50 0.46 14.83
N LEU A 164 -0.32 1.30 14.20
CA LEU A 164 0.06 2.04 13.01
C LEU A 164 0.85 3.32 13.32
N CYS A 165 0.88 3.76 14.54
CA CYS A 165 1.56 4.98 14.96
C CYS A 165 2.96 4.72 15.45
#